data_6c8db75a0e8c9e944e929588335b7106
#
_entry.id   6c8db75a0e8c9e944e929588335b7106
#
_cell.length_a   1.000
_cell.length_b   1.000
_cell.length_c   1.000
_cell.angle_alpha   90.00
_cell.angle_beta   90.00
_cell.angle_gamma   90.00
#
_symmetry.space_group_name_H-M   'P 1'
#
loop_
_entity.id
_entity.type
_entity.pdbx_description
1 polymer ?
#
loop_
_entity_poly.entity_id
_entity_poly.type
_entity_poly.pdbx_seq_one_letter_code
_entity_poly.pdbx_strand_id
1 'polypeptide(L)'
;MNQAPYEPVKSFDGSTIAARRLSDESGMPLLVVNAIGANLAPWRKSLIDIVRERPVYTWDHRGLLDSAPPATNRFDPGAQAEDAAAVLDHFDAAKCVLVSWSNGARIALELAYRYPERIEAMVLVCGTYGHAASRLVRNLELFPLIPIAAGIAKHFAGYLEGPLRRFVDRREIAGIIRQSGVVGANADTRALIELLRGVAGSDLKRLLATFEAVVGNTGQELLHGIEAPTLLIAGEYDQFSPMTMQEEMRAAISSCRLDVYERATHYLPLEYPAKLGDDIRKFFKDAGAA
;
A
#
# COMPACT_ATOMS: atom_id res chain seq x y z
N MET A 1 6.89 11.81 -11.62
CA MET A 1 5.81 10.92 -11.16
C MET A 1 4.69 11.63 -10.40
N ASN A 2 4.94 12.48 -9.41
CA ASN A 2 3.85 13.17 -8.66
C ASN A 2 3.06 14.24 -9.46
N GLN A 3 3.36 14.44 -10.74
CA GLN A 3 2.71 15.47 -11.57
C GLN A 3 1.83 14.88 -12.67
N ALA A 4 1.72 13.54 -12.78
CA ALA A 4 0.73 12.97 -13.70
C ALA A 4 -0.67 13.39 -13.23
N PRO A 5 -1.48 13.99 -14.09
CA PRO A 5 -2.85 14.32 -13.74
C PRO A 5 -3.59 13.05 -13.35
N TYR A 6 -4.59 13.18 -12.50
CA TYR A 6 -5.48 12.07 -12.25
C TYR A 6 -6.61 12.04 -13.29
N GLU A 7 -7.08 10.84 -13.56
CA GLU A 7 -8.26 10.58 -14.39
C GLU A 7 -9.38 10.07 -13.47
N PRO A 8 -10.59 10.64 -13.55
CA PRO A 8 -11.70 10.20 -12.73
C PRO A 8 -12.27 8.88 -13.25
N VAL A 9 -12.19 7.84 -12.47
CA VAL A 9 -12.69 6.49 -12.79
C VAL A 9 -13.94 6.22 -11.97
N LYS A 10 -14.99 5.70 -12.59
CA LYS A 10 -16.20 5.25 -11.90
C LYS A 10 -16.02 3.80 -11.44
N SER A 11 -16.14 3.60 -10.14
CA SER A 11 -16.13 2.28 -9.53
C SER A 11 -17.52 1.64 -9.51
N PHE A 12 -17.59 0.38 -9.10
CA PHE A 12 -18.79 -0.47 -9.10
C PHE A 12 -20.00 0.14 -8.39
N ASP A 13 -19.80 0.98 -7.39
CA ASP A 13 -20.83 1.62 -6.57
C ASP A 13 -21.12 3.09 -6.94
N GLY A 14 -20.55 3.56 -8.06
CA GLY A 14 -20.65 4.95 -8.51
C GLY A 14 -19.65 5.91 -7.88
N SER A 15 -18.79 5.43 -6.95
CA SER A 15 -17.69 6.21 -6.39
C SER A 15 -16.74 6.68 -7.48
N THR A 16 -16.19 7.90 -7.32
CA THR A 16 -15.19 8.43 -8.26
C THR A 16 -13.80 8.27 -7.66
N ILE A 17 -12.97 7.49 -8.34
CA ILE A 17 -11.60 7.15 -7.96
C ILE A 17 -10.64 7.98 -8.80
N ALA A 18 -9.64 8.59 -8.17
CA ALA A 18 -8.58 9.32 -8.85
C ALA A 18 -7.47 8.34 -9.28
N ALA A 19 -7.53 7.88 -10.52
CA ALA A 19 -6.51 7.02 -11.11
C ALA A 19 -5.41 7.84 -11.79
N ARG A 20 -4.23 7.26 -11.95
CA ARG A 20 -3.09 7.89 -12.63
C ARG A 20 -2.41 6.88 -13.53
N ARG A 21 -2.12 7.32 -14.75
CA ARG A 21 -1.17 6.69 -15.66
C ARG A 21 0.16 7.39 -15.50
N LEU A 22 1.22 6.65 -15.15
CA LEU A 22 2.56 7.22 -14.91
C LEU A 22 3.48 7.10 -16.11
N SER A 23 3.12 6.29 -17.11
CA SER A 23 3.83 6.17 -18.38
C SER A 23 2.90 5.73 -19.50
N ASP A 24 3.27 6.09 -20.73
CA ASP A 24 2.57 5.74 -21.97
C ASP A 24 3.26 4.59 -22.74
N GLU A 25 4.17 3.88 -22.08
CA GLU A 25 4.84 2.72 -22.64
C GLU A 25 3.84 1.59 -22.96
N SER A 26 4.28 0.65 -23.80
CA SER A 26 3.48 -0.53 -24.16
C SER A 26 3.95 -1.78 -23.39
N GLY A 27 3.14 -2.81 -23.38
CA GLY A 27 3.46 -4.10 -22.75
C GLY A 27 2.60 -4.42 -21.54
N MET A 28 3.02 -5.39 -20.73
CA MET A 28 2.33 -5.82 -19.51
C MET A 28 2.34 -4.69 -18.46
N PRO A 29 1.18 -4.12 -18.10
CA PRO A 29 1.14 -3.01 -17.16
C PRO A 29 1.49 -3.44 -15.73
N LEU A 30 2.10 -2.52 -14.98
CA LEU A 30 2.28 -2.60 -13.54
C LEU A 30 1.18 -1.83 -12.83
N LEU A 31 0.43 -2.49 -11.95
CA LEU A 31 -0.48 -1.86 -11.02
C LEU A 31 0.20 -1.65 -9.66
N VAL A 32 0.26 -0.39 -9.21
CA VAL A 32 0.84 -0.02 -7.90
C VAL A 32 -0.26 0.18 -6.87
N VAL A 33 -0.28 -0.67 -5.85
CA VAL A 33 -1.23 -0.61 -4.73
C VAL A 33 -0.55 0.00 -3.51
N ASN A 34 -0.83 1.26 -3.24
CA ASN A 34 -0.20 2.01 -2.16
C ASN A 34 -0.64 1.52 -0.76
N ALA A 35 0.15 1.86 0.25
CA ALA A 35 -0.33 1.84 1.63
C ALA A 35 -1.46 2.87 1.82
N ILE A 36 -2.36 2.61 2.78
CA ILE A 36 -3.52 3.49 3.05
C ILE A 36 -3.05 4.91 3.38
N GLY A 37 -3.60 5.89 2.65
CA GLY A 37 -3.25 7.29 2.78
C GLY A 37 -1.88 7.68 2.21
N ALA A 38 -1.12 6.72 1.69
CA ALA A 38 0.14 7.01 1.03
C ALA A 38 -0.06 7.50 -0.40
N ASN A 39 0.74 8.50 -0.78
CA ASN A 39 0.90 8.94 -2.15
C ASN A 39 2.07 8.17 -2.83
N LEU A 40 2.44 8.56 -4.05
CA LEU A 40 3.51 7.92 -4.82
C LEU A 40 4.94 8.27 -4.37
N ALA A 41 5.12 9.15 -3.38
CA ALA A 41 6.46 9.60 -2.98
C ALA A 41 7.40 8.44 -2.58
N PRO A 42 6.96 7.41 -1.83
CA PRO A 42 7.81 6.27 -1.50
C PRO A 42 8.31 5.49 -2.71
N TRP A 43 7.52 5.42 -3.76
CA TRP A 43 7.79 4.62 -4.94
C TRP A 43 8.65 5.30 -6.01
N ARG A 44 8.78 6.62 -5.94
CA ARG A 44 9.37 7.44 -7.02
C ARG A 44 10.73 6.94 -7.50
N LYS A 45 11.60 6.52 -6.58
CA LYS A 45 12.94 6.02 -6.93
C LYS A 45 12.93 4.56 -7.34
N SER A 46 12.09 3.73 -6.72
CA SER A 46 12.00 2.30 -7.05
C SER A 46 11.39 2.06 -8.43
N LEU A 47 10.47 2.93 -8.85
CA LEU A 47 9.78 2.79 -10.13
C LEU A 47 10.43 3.58 -11.28
N ILE A 48 11.57 4.26 -11.06
CA ILE A 48 12.13 5.20 -12.03
C ILE A 48 12.48 4.56 -13.37
N ASP A 49 12.96 3.33 -13.36
CA ASP A 49 13.28 2.58 -14.56
C ASP A 49 12.07 1.80 -15.08
N ILE A 50 11.22 1.29 -14.19
CA ILE A 50 10.02 0.53 -14.53
C ILE A 50 9.06 1.36 -15.40
N VAL A 51 8.88 2.66 -15.10
CA VAL A 51 8.01 3.56 -15.88
C VAL A 51 8.53 3.85 -17.30
N ARG A 52 9.76 3.47 -17.60
CA ARG A 52 10.36 3.57 -18.93
C ARG A 52 10.28 2.26 -19.72
N GLU A 53 9.89 1.18 -19.07
CA GLU A 53 9.87 -0.17 -19.63
C GLU A 53 8.45 -0.66 -19.88
N ARG A 54 7.43 -0.13 -19.14
CA ARG A 54 6.04 -0.59 -19.21
C ARG A 54 5.04 0.45 -18.73
N PRO A 55 3.74 0.31 -19.06
CA PRO A 55 2.69 1.12 -18.47
C PRO A 55 2.65 0.94 -16.95
N VAL A 56 2.48 2.03 -16.19
CA VAL A 56 2.36 1.97 -14.73
C VAL A 56 1.11 2.72 -14.32
N TYR A 57 0.21 2.04 -13.62
CA TYR A 57 -1.05 2.56 -13.13
C TYR A 57 -1.10 2.54 -11.61
N THR A 58 -1.79 3.50 -11.05
CA THR A 58 -2.09 3.58 -9.63
C THR A 58 -3.35 4.39 -9.41
N TRP A 59 -3.86 4.39 -8.19
CA TRP A 59 -4.98 5.22 -7.79
C TRP A 59 -4.84 5.67 -6.33
N ASP A 60 -5.55 6.70 -5.99
CA ASP A 60 -5.75 7.09 -4.60
C ASP A 60 -6.92 6.31 -4.02
N HIS A 61 -6.75 5.73 -2.84
CA HIS A 61 -7.81 4.93 -2.22
C HIS A 61 -9.09 5.75 -2.03
N ARG A 62 -10.26 5.09 -2.17
CA ARG A 62 -11.58 5.72 -2.04
C ARG A 62 -11.69 6.64 -0.82
N GLY A 63 -12.09 7.88 -1.03
CA GLY A 63 -12.24 8.89 0.01
C GLY A 63 -10.95 9.49 0.55
N LEU A 64 -9.79 9.15 -0.01
CA LEU A 64 -8.49 9.66 0.41
C LEU A 64 -7.80 10.40 -0.74
N LEU A 65 -6.93 11.35 -0.40
CA LEU A 65 -6.16 12.19 -1.33
C LEU A 65 -7.09 12.85 -2.37
N ASP A 66 -6.92 12.54 -3.66
CA ASP A 66 -7.71 13.11 -4.76
C ASP A 66 -8.97 12.29 -5.10
N SER A 67 -9.16 11.09 -4.51
CA SER A 67 -10.38 10.30 -4.70
C SER A 67 -11.56 10.87 -3.93
N ALA A 68 -12.73 10.92 -4.58
CA ALA A 68 -13.95 11.42 -3.96
C ALA A 68 -14.40 10.54 -2.76
N PRO A 69 -15.18 11.11 -1.83
CA PRO A 69 -15.88 10.30 -0.83
C PRO A 69 -16.64 9.15 -1.49
N PRO A 70 -16.59 7.92 -0.95
CA PRO A 70 -17.30 6.81 -1.55
C PRO A 70 -18.82 7.04 -1.53
N ALA A 71 -19.49 6.65 -2.61
CA ALA A 71 -20.95 6.76 -2.75
C ALA A 71 -21.66 5.86 -1.73
N THR A 72 -21.05 4.72 -1.39
CA THR A 72 -21.43 3.86 -0.29
C THR A 72 -20.42 4.03 0.84
N ASN A 73 -20.81 3.77 2.08
CA ASN A 73 -19.87 3.89 3.22
C ASN A 73 -18.97 2.64 3.34
N ARG A 74 -18.50 2.11 2.20
CA ARG A 74 -17.66 0.92 2.12
C ARG A 74 -16.20 1.31 1.94
N PHE A 75 -15.35 0.91 2.89
CA PHE A 75 -13.90 1.11 2.92
C PHE A 75 -13.15 -0.23 2.99
N ASP A 76 -13.87 -1.34 2.94
CA ASP A 76 -13.32 -2.69 3.06
C ASP A 76 -12.39 -3.06 1.89
N PRO A 77 -11.48 -4.06 2.08
CA PRO A 77 -10.55 -4.47 1.04
C PRO A 77 -11.23 -4.93 -0.24
N GLY A 78 -12.40 -5.57 -0.14
CA GLY A 78 -13.18 -6.00 -1.30
C GLY A 78 -13.64 -4.81 -2.15
N ALA A 79 -14.18 -3.75 -1.53
CA ALA A 79 -14.55 -2.54 -2.25
C ALA A 79 -13.34 -1.85 -2.91
N GLN A 80 -12.17 -1.90 -2.28
CA GLN A 80 -10.94 -1.33 -2.85
C GLN A 80 -10.35 -2.21 -3.96
N ALA A 81 -10.56 -3.52 -3.91
CA ALA A 81 -10.21 -4.44 -5.02
C ALA A 81 -11.10 -4.18 -6.25
N GLU A 82 -12.39 -3.89 -6.05
CA GLU A 82 -13.28 -3.44 -7.15
C GLU A 82 -12.83 -2.10 -7.75
N ASP A 83 -12.31 -1.17 -6.93
CA ASP A 83 -11.70 0.07 -7.43
C ASP A 83 -10.49 -0.23 -8.31
N ALA A 84 -9.63 -1.14 -7.87
CA ALA A 84 -8.46 -1.56 -8.64
C ALA A 84 -8.86 -2.19 -9.98
N ALA A 85 -9.88 -3.05 -9.99
CA ALA A 85 -10.42 -3.63 -11.21
C ALA A 85 -10.98 -2.56 -12.15
N ALA A 86 -11.75 -1.58 -11.64
CA ALA A 86 -12.26 -0.46 -12.43
C ALA A 86 -11.13 0.40 -13.02
N VAL A 87 -10.02 0.58 -12.29
CA VAL A 87 -8.83 1.29 -12.80
C VAL A 87 -8.18 0.51 -13.96
N LEU A 88 -8.04 -0.80 -13.83
CA LEU A 88 -7.53 -1.64 -14.92
C LEU A 88 -8.45 -1.59 -16.15
N ASP A 89 -9.76 -1.63 -15.96
CA ASP A 89 -10.74 -1.53 -17.04
C ASP A 89 -10.69 -0.18 -17.74
N HIS A 90 -10.54 0.91 -16.98
CA HIS A 90 -10.42 2.27 -17.51
C HIS A 90 -9.20 2.45 -18.42
N PHE A 91 -8.11 1.75 -18.13
CA PHE A 91 -6.88 1.78 -18.94
C PHE A 91 -6.77 0.62 -19.94
N ASP A 92 -7.87 -0.09 -20.22
CA ASP A 92 -7.92 -1.24 -21.13
C ASP A 92 -6.89 -2.34 -20.80
N ALA A 93 -6.56 -2.50 -19.52
CA ALA A 93 -5.59 -3.46 -19.05
C ALA A 93 -6.28 -4.79 -18.68
N ALA A 94 -6.36 -5.73 -19.60
CA ALA A 94 -6.97 -7.05 -19.35
C ALA A 94 -6.23 -7.83 -18.25
N LYS A 95 -4.89 -7.68 -18.19
CA LYS A 95 -4.01 -8.30 -17.19
C LYS A 95 -2.95 -7.31 -16.72
N CYS A 96 -2.37 -7.58 -15.55
CA CYS A 96 -1.26 -6.77 -15.01
C CYS A 96 -0.32 -7.60 -14.15
N VAL A 97 0.89 -7.11 -13.94
CA VAL A 97 1.69 -7.43 -12.76
C VAL A 97 1.38 -6.41 -11.67
N LEU A 98 1.54 -6.79 -10.40
CA LEU A 98 1.13 -5.98 -9.27
C LEU A 98 2.28 -5.78 -8.29
N VAL A 99 2.44 -4.55 -7.78
CA VAL A 99 3.28 -4.29 -6.61
C VAL A 99 2.46 -3.59 -5.55
N SER A 100 2.64 -3.99 -4.28
CA SER A 100 1.95 -3.37 -3.16
C SER A 100 2.88 -3.09 -1.99
N TRP A 101 2.49 -2.18 -1.11
CA TRP A 101 3.20 -1.86 0.12
C TRP A 101 2.27 -1.88 1.33
N SER A 102 2.77 -2.51 2.44
CA SER A 102 2.08 -2.50 3.72
C SER A 102 0.67 -3.11 3.63
N ASN A 103 -0.32 -2.41 4.16
CA ASN A 103 -1.74 -2.80 4.10
C ASN A 103 -2.35 -2.73 2.67
N GLY A 104 -1.67 -2.12 1.70
CA GLY A 104 -2.00 -2.30 0.29
C GLY A 104 -1.93 -3.76 -0.16
N ALA A 105 -1.10 -4.59 0.49
CA ALA A 105 -1.05 -6.02 0.23
C ALA A 105 -2.38 -6.72 0.52
N ARG A 106 -3.14 -6.28 1.52
CA ARG A 106 -4.48 -6.84 1.80
C ARG A 106 -5.45 -6.60 0.65
N ILE A 107 -5.35 -5.43 -0.01
CA ILE A 107 -6.14 -5.10 -1.19
C ILE A 107 -5.66 -5.92 -2.39
N ALA A 108 -4.34 -6.06 -2.56
CA ALA A 108 -3.72 -6.85 -3.61
C ALA A 108 -4.13 -8.34 -3.54
N LEU A 109 -4.13 -8.91 -2.34
CA LEU A 109 -4.59 -10.28 -2.09
C LEU A 109 -6.08 -10.45 -2.43
N GLU A 110 -6.92 -9.47 -2.07
CA GLU A 110 -8.33 -9.49 -2.41
C GLU A 110 -8.55 -9.42 -3.93
N LEU A 111 -7.82 -8.56 -4.64
CA LEU A 111 -7.87 -8.45 -6.09
C LEU A 111 -7.43 -9.75 -6.77
N ALA A 112 -6.29 -10.32 -6.35
CA ALA A 112 -5.76 -11.56 -6.93
C ALA A 112 -6.67 -12.77 -6.64
N TYR A 113 -7.34 -12.80 -5.50
CA TYR A 113 -8.30 -13.85 -5.17
C TYR A 113 -9.59 -13.76 -5.98
N ARG A 114 -10.12 -12.54 -6.20
CA ARG A 114 -11.38 -12.32 -6.94
C ARG A 114 -11.22 -12.41 -8.44
N TYR A 115 -10.06 -12.00 -8.96
CA TYR A 115 -9.76 -11.88 -10.38
C TYR A 115 -8.42 -12.55 -10.70
N PRO A 116 -8.25 -13.87 -10.43
CA PRO A 116 -6.96 -14.54 -10.59
C PRO A 116 -6.45 -14.48 -12.03
N GLU A 117 -7.34 -14.48 -13.02
CA GLU A 117 -7.02 -14.38 -14.44
C GLU A 117 -6.41 -13.04 -14.85
N ARG A 118 -6.53 -12.01 -14.00
CA ARG A 118 -6.03 -10.65 -14.26
C ARG A 118 -4.63 -10.41 -13.70
N ILE A 119 -4.13 -11.28 -12.82
CA ILE A 119 -2.86 -11.06 -12.11
C ILE A 119 -1.81 -12.08 -12.57
N GLU A 120 -0.85 -11.64 -13.39
CA GLU A 120 0.21 -12.51 -13.91
C GLU A 120 1.31 -12.81 -12.86
N ALA A 121 1.64 -11.85 -12.02
CA ALA A 121 2.57 -12.00 -10.90
C ALA A 121 2.42 -10.83 -9.93
N MET A 122 2.81 -10.99 -8.66
CA MET A 122 2.73 -9.91 -7.70
C MET A 122 3.93 -9.85 -6.74
N VAL A 123 4.28 -8.61 -6.32
CA VAL A 123 5.28 -8.32 -5.30
C VAL A 123 4.61 -7.62 -4.13
N LEU A 124 4.71 -8.19 -2.93
CA LEU A 124 4.15 -7.64 -1.70
C LEU A 124 5.29 -7.15 -0.80
N VAL A 125 5.47 -5.83 -0.71
CA VAL A 125 6.55 -5.19 0.05
C VAL A 125 6.07 -4.88 1.45
N CYS A 126 6.71 -5.42 2.48
CA CYS A 126 6.30 -5.27 3.87
C CYS A 126 4.79 -5.50 4.04
N GLY A 127 4.27 -6.51 3.33
CA GLY A 127 2.85 -6.74 3.17
C GLY A 127 2.19 -7.34 4.40
N THR A 128 0.88 -7.13 4.53
CA THR A 128 0.06 -7.73 5.58
C THR A 128 -1.23 -8.29 4.98
N TYR A 129 -1.71 -9.40 5.53
CA TYR A 129 -3.02 -9.95 5.20
C TYR A 129 -4.14 -9.46 6.15
N GLY A 130 -3.86 -8.48 6.99
CA GLY A 130 -4.76 -7.97 8.04
C GLY A 130 -4.30 -8.40 9.44
N HIS A 131 -4.92 -7.83 10.48
CA HIS A 131 -4.58 -8.07 11.90
C HIS A 131 -3.13 -7.78 12.34
N ALA A 132 -2.29 -7.15 11.49
CA ALA A 132 -0.91 -6.82 11.85
C ALA A 132 -0.85 -5.89 13.07
N ALA A 133 -1.63 -4.82 13.04
CA ALA A 133 -1.75 -3.90 14.18
C ALA A 133 -2.27 -4.60 15.44
N SER A 134 -3.14 -5.62 15.30
CA SER A 134 -3.68 -6.35 16.45
C SER A 134 -2.63 -7.22 17.14
N ARG A 135 -1.65 -7.77 16.42
CA ARG A 135 -0.56 -8.55 17.02
C ARG A 135 0.43 -7.67 17.78
N LEU A 136 0.86 -6.55 17.19
CA LEU A 136 1.75 -5.59 17.84
C LEU A 136 1.12 -5.05 19.13
N VAL A 137 -0.16 -4.74 19.09
CA VAL A 137 -0.90 -4.12 20.18
C VAL A 137 -1.36 -5.13 21.20
N ARG A 138 -1.65 -6.39 20.83
CA ARG A 138 -1.90 -7.48 21.79
C ARG A 138 -0.72 -7.71 22.72
N ASN A 139 0.51 -7.59 22.18
CA ASN A 139 1.73 -7.71 23.00
C ASN A 139 1.91 -6.55 23.98
N LEU A 140 1.23 -5.41 23.76
CA LEU A 140 1.29 -4.24 24.64
C LEU A 140 0.14 -4.18 25.66
N GLU A 141 -0.73 -5.22 25.73
CA GLU A 141 -1.96 -5.24 26.58
C GLU A 141 -2.91 -4.05 26.35
N LEU A 142 -2.64 -3.22 25.34
CA LEU A 142 -3.42 -2.02 25.00
C LEU A 142 -4.49 -2.27 23.92
N PHE A 143 -4.57 -3.51 23.43
CA PHE A 143 -5.50 -3.88 22.34
C PHE A 143 -6.96 -3.47 22.59
N PRO A 144 -7.53 -3.64 23.81
CA PRO A 144 -8.92 -3.23 24.07
C PRO A 144 -9.15 -1.73 23.96
N LEU A 145 -8.08 -0.92 24.08
CA LEU A 145 -8.18 0.55 24.05
C LEU A 145 -8.13 1.13 22.64
N ILE A 146 -7.65 0.38 21.63
CA ILE A 146 -7.53 0.88 20.26
C ILE A 146 -8.86 1.24 19.63
N PRO A 147 -9.90 0.39 19.65
CA PRO A 147 -11.20 0.77 19.09
C PRO A 147 -11.77 2.02 19.79
N ILE A 148 -11.55 2.13 21.10
CA ILE A 148 -11.96 3.30 21.89
C ILE A 148 -11.17 4.55 21.45
N ALA A 149 -9.85 4.44 21.35
CA ALA A 149 -8.99 5.53 20.92
C ALA A 149 -9.29 5.94 19.47
N ALA A 150 -9.52 4.98 18.57
CA ALA A 150 -9.94 5.24 17.20
C ALA A 150 -11.31 5.91 17.14
N GLY A 151 -12.26 5.49 17.95
CA GLY A 151 -13.58 6.11 18.07
C GLY A 151 -13.50 7.55 18.56
N ILE A 152 -12.70 7.82 19.58
CA ILE A 152 -12.43 9.17 20.09
C ILE A 152 -11.73 10.02 19.00
N ALA A 153 -10.71 9.48 18.35
CA ALA A 153 -10.00 10.17 17.27
C ALA A 153 -10.93 10.51 16.10
N LYS A 154 -11.82 9.59 15.70
CA LYS A 154 -12.86 9.86 14.69
C LYS A 154 -13.82 10.96 15.12
N HIS A 155 -14.23 10.97 16.39
CA HIS A 155 -15.14 12.01 16.90
C HIS A 155 -14.48 13.40 16.88
N PHE A 156 -13.21 13.48 17.20
CA PHE A 156 -12.46 14.73 17.23
C PHE A 156 -11.62 15.00 15.98
N ALA A 157 -11.79 14.23 14.89
CA ALA A 157 -10.96 14.29 13.70
C ALA A 157 -10.80 15.72 13.16
N GLY A 158 -11.89 16.47 13.02
CA GLY A 158 -11.87 17.84 12.51
C GLY A 158 -11.03 18.80 13.37
N TYR A 159 -10.90 18.55 14.69
CA TYR A 159 -10.05 19.35 15.57
C TYR A 159 -8.59 18.93 15.51
N LEU A 160 -8.30 17.67 15.14
CA LEU A 160 -6.95 17.10 15.11
C LEU A 160 -6.23 17.36 13.78
N GLU A 161 -6.94 17.49 12.67
CA GLU A 161 -6.36 17.68 11.34
C GLU A 161 -5.43 18.89 11.25
N GLY A 162 -5.86 20.05 11.74
CA GLY A 162 -5.05 21.25 11.72
C GLY A 162 -3.75 21.15 12.52
N PRO A 163 -3.79 20.72 13.79
CA PRO A 163 -2.59 20.43 14.58
C PRO A 163 -1.68 19.38 13.93
N LEU A 164 -2.24 18.29 13.36
CA LEU A 164 -1.47 17.24 12.71
C LEU A 164 -0.70 17.77 11.49
N ARG A 165 -1.36 18.55 10.62
CA ARG A 165 -0.72 19.19 9.46
C ARG A 165 0.43 20.10 9.89
N ARG A 166 0.20 20.95 10.90
CA ARG A 166 1.25 21.83 11.44
C ARG A 166 2.42 21.07 12.05
N PHE A 167 2.14 19.92 12.69
CA PHE A 167 3.16 19.06 13.26
C PHE A 167 4.05 18.45 12.19
N VAL A 168 3.44 17.91 11.11
CA VAL A 168 4.16 17.30 9.98
C VAL A 168 4.99 18.33 9.20
N ASP A 169 4.57 19.60 9.16
CA ASP A 169 5.30 20.66 8.48
C ASP A 169 6.53 21.18 9.25
N ARG A 170 6.74 20.76 10.49
CA ARG A 170 7.93 21.12 11.25
C ARG A 170 9.18 20.49 10.62
N ARG A 171 10.25 21.28 10.49
CA ARG A 171 11.50 20.81 9.87
C ARG A 171 12.14 19.64 10.59
N GLU A 172 11.92 19.55 11.90
CA GLU A 172 12.51 18.55 12.78
C GLU A 172 11.83 17.18 12.71
N ILE A 173 10.61 17.10 12.13
CA ILE A 173 9.78 15.88 12.23
C ILE A 173 10.47 14.66 11.62
N ALA A 174 11.12 14.81 10.47
CA ALA A 174 11.82 13.69 9.82
C ALA A 174 13.01 13.20 10.66
N GLY A 175 13.70 14.13 11.34
CA GLY A 175 14.77 13.80 12.28
C GLY A 175 14.26 13.02 13.48
N ILE A 176 13.17 13.47 14.09
CA ILE A 176 12.53 12.79 15.23
C ILE A 176 12.10 11.36 14.86
N ILE A 177 11.43 11.20 13.72
CA ILE A 177 10.96 9.90 13.26
C ILE A 177 12.15 8.94 12.98
N ARG A 178 13.23 9.44 12.38
CA ARG A 178 14.44 8.62 12.18
C ARG A 178 15.12 8.24 13.49
N GLN A 179 15.18 9.15 14.47
CA GLN A 179 15.75 8.87 15.79
C GLN A 179 14.91 7.87 16.60
N SER A 180 13.61 7.79 16.35
CA SER A 180 12.75 6.79 17.01
C SER A 180 13.02 5.35 16.55
N GLY A 181 13.77 5.13 15.46
CA GLY A 181 14.02 3.82 14.88
C GLY A 181 12.84 3.21 14.11
N VAL A 182 11.72 3.92 13.99
CA VAL A 182 10.54 3.49 13.20
C VAL A 182 10.87 3.48 11.71
N VAL A 183 11.73 4.40 11.27
CA VAL A 183 12.23 4.52 9.90
C VAL A 183 13.75 4.41 9.92
N GLY A 184 14.32 3.66 9.01
CA GLY A 184 15.76 3.45 8.91
C GLY A 184 16.55 4.74 8.65
N ALA A 185 17.79 4.79 9.11
CA ALA A 185 18.64 5.98 9.02
C ALA A 185 18.94 6.41 7.57
N ASN A 186 18.90 5.48 6.62
CA ASN A 186 19.14 5.69 5.19
C ASN A 186 17.87 6.10 4.39
N ALA A 187 16.72 6.24 5.05
CA ALA A 187 15.49 6.60 4.38
C ALA A 187 15.55 7.98 3.71
N ASP A 188 14.94 8.07 2.51
CA ASP A 188 14.79 9.33 1.80
C ASP A 188 13.92 10.30 2.59
N THR A 189 14.56 11.29 3.21
CA THR A 189 13.90 12.29 4.07
C THR A 189 12.85 13.11 3.32
N ARG A 190 13.10 13.44 2.04
CA ARG A 190 12.15 14.22 1.23
C ARG A 190 10.90 13.41 0.96
N ALA A 191 11.05 12.17 0.52
CA ALA A 191 9.94 11.28 0.26
C ALA A 191 9.15 10.94 1.55
N LEU A 192 9.84 10.81 2.70
CA LEU A 192 9.20 10.64 4.00
C LEU A 192 8.30 11.84 4.36
N ILE A 193 8.80 13.07 4.21
CA ILE A 193 8.01 14.28 4.48
C ILE A 193 6.80 14.36 3.53
N GLU A 194 6.98 14.05 2.24
CA GLU A 194 5.90 14.07 1.27
C GLU A 194 4.83 12.99 1.60
N LEU A 195 5.24 11.80 2.04
CA LEU A 195 4.34 10.76 2.54
C LEU A 195 3.52 11.25 3.74
N LEU A 196 4.19 11.78 4.76
CA LEU A 196 3.55 12.28 5.97
C LEU A 196 2.56 13.41 5.68
N ARG A 197 2.89 14.32 4.74
CA ARG A 197 1.99 15.38 4.28
C ARG A 197 0.76 14.83 3.56
N GLY A 198 0.93 13.79 2.75
CA GLY A 198 -0.19 13.10 2.10
C GLY A 198 -1.16 12.53 3.13
N VAL A 199 -0.63 11.79 4.11
CA VAL A 199 -1.43 11.23 5.22
C VAL A 199 -2.12 12.32 6.03
N ALA A 200 -1.39 13.36 6.47
CA ALA A 200 -1.93 14.47 7.26
C ALA A 200 -2.87 15.38 6.46
N GLY A 201 -2.75 15.39 5.13
CA GLY A 201 -3.64 16.12 4.22
C GLY A 201 -4.98 15.43 3.96
N SER A 202 -5.05 14.13 4.21
CA SER A 202 -6.27 13.35 4.04
C SER A 202 -7.33 13.70 5.10
N ASP A 203 -8.60 13.44 4.79
CA ASP A 203 -9.70 13.48 5.78
C ASP A 203 -9.42 12.40 6.85
N LEU A 204 -9.13 12.82 8.06
CA LEU A 204 -8.71 11.92 9.14
C LEU A 204 -9.80 10.90 9.50
N LYS A 205 -11.07 11.29 9.43
CA LYS A 205 -12.19 10.38 9.72
C LYS A 205 -12.25 9.23 8.71
N ARG A 206 -12.08 9.54 7.41
CA ARG A 206 -12.05 8.53 6.34
C ARG A 206 -10.79 7.69 6.39
N LEU A 207 -9.64 8.31 6.67
CA LEU A 207 -8.38 7.60 6.86
C LEU A 207 -8.50 6.54 7.96
N LEU A 208 -9.04 6.91 9.12
CA LEU A 208 -9.28 5.99 10.23
C LEU A 208 -10.33 4.91 9.89
N ALA A 209 -11.39 5.27 9.15
CA ALA A 209 -12.39 4.30 8.70
C ALA A 209 -11.79 3.27 7.73
N THR A 210 -10.97 3.74 6.77
CA THR A 210 -10.26 2.86 5.83
C THR A 210 -9.29 1.94 6.56
N PHE A 211 -8.49 2.51 7.46
CA PHE A 211 -7.52 1.75 8.24
C PHE A 211 -8.22 0.65 9.07
N GLU A 212 -9.29 1.00 9.79
CA GLU A 212 -10.09 0.06 10.56
C GLU A 212 -10.69 -1.06 9.70
N ALA A 213 -11.25 -0.72 8.53
CA ALA A 213 -11.85 -1.68 7.62
C ALA A 213 -10.82 -2.64 7.01
N VAL A 214 -9.62 -2.15 6.65
CA VAL A 214 -8.57 -2.96 6.01
C VAL A 214 -7.79 -3.78 7.04
N VAL A 215 -7.44 -3.18 8.17
CA VAL A 215 -6.62 -3.84 9.21
C VAL A 215 -7.48 -4.71 10.14
N GLY A 216 -8.75 -4.34 10.35
CA GLY A 216 -9.67 -5.06 11.22
C GLY A 216 -10.14 -6.41 10.66
N ASN A 217 -10.06 -6.61 9.36
CA ASN A 217 -10.43 -7.86 8.70
C ASN A 217 -9.20 -8.72 8.40
N THR A 218 -9.30 -10.02 8.65
CA THR A 218 -8.28 -10.96 8.20
C THR A 218 -8.50 -11.32 6.73
N GLY A 219 -7.41 -11.55 6.00
CA GLY A 219 -7.43 -12.14 4.66
C GLY A 219 -6.64 -13.45 4.65
N GLN A 220 -6.45 -14.05 5.80
CA GLN A 220 -5.69 -15.31 5.92
C GLN A 220 -6.31 -16.43 5.09
N GLU A 221 -7.63 -16.48 5.01
CA GLU A 221 -8.38 -17.45 4.21
C GLU A 221 -8.16 -17.31 2.70
N LEU A 222 -7.75 -16.13 2.23
CA LEU A 222 -7.50 -15.89 0.81
C LEU A 222 -6.16 -16.46 0.35
N LEU A 223 -5.19 -16.60 1.26
CA LEU A 223 -3.80 -16.94 0.92
C LEU A 223 -3.68 -18.24 0.14
N HIS A 224 -4.45 -19.27 0.49
CA HIS A 224 -4.44 -20.55 -0.19
C HIS A 224 -5.06 -20.52 -1.61
N GLY A 225 -5.86 -19.49 -1.91
CA GLY A 225 -6.47 -19.29 -3.22
C GLY A 225 -5.65 -18.38 -4.16
N ILE A 226 -4.48 -17.94 -3.73
CA ILE A 226 -3.60 -17.11 -4.57
C ILE A 226 -2.82 -18.03 -5.53
N GLU A 227 -3.09 -17.87 -6.82
CA GLU A 227 -2.46 -18.65 -7.90
C GLU A 227 -1.26 -17.93 -8.52
N ALA A 228 -1.27 -16.59 -8.52
CA ALA A 228 -0.23 -15.78 -9.13
C ALA A 228 1.14 -15.99 -8.44
N PRO A 229 2.23 -16.17 -9.21
CA PRO A 229 3.58 -16.13 -8.66
C PRO A 229 3.79 -14.89 -7.77
N THR A 230 4.24 -15.12 -6.54
CA THR A 230 4.31 -14.07 -5.52
C THR A 230 5.71 -13.94 -4.95
N LEU A 231 6.22 -12.70 -4.89
CA LEU A 231 7.41 -12.34 -4.15
C LEU A 231 7.01 -11.52 -2.93
N LEU A 232 7.34 -12.01 -1.74
CA LEU A 232 7.31 -11.22 -0.51
C LEU A 232 8.67 -10.56 -0.30
N ILE A 233 8.69 -9.26 -0.07
CA ILE A 233 9.90 -8.53 0.33
C ILE A 233 9.66 -7.98 1.73
N ALA A 234 10.43 -8.44 2.70
CA ALA A 234 10.29 -8.09 4.11
C ALA A 234 11.48 -7.28 4.62
N GLY A 235 11.25 -6.37 5.54
CA GLY A 235 12.30 -5.74 6.32
C GLY A 235 12.61 -6.56 7.59
N GLU A 236 13.88 -6.82 7.87
CA GLU A 236 14.30 -7.58 9.08
C GLU A 236 13.77 -6.92 10.37
N TYR A 237 13.72 -5.58 10.41
CA TYR A 237 13.28 -4.80 11.57
C TYR A 237 11.87 -4.23 11.42
N ASP A 238 11.06 -4.83 10.54
CA ASP A 238 9.67 -4.40 10.35
C ASP A 238 8.81 -4.74 11.58
N GLN A 239 8.38 -3.71 12.29
CA GLN A 239 7.54 -3.84 13.49
C GLN A 239 6.04 -3.95 13.15
N PHE A 240 5.63 -3.58 11.93
CA PHE A 240 4.22 -3.55 11.51
C PHE A 240 3.80 -4.84 10.79
N SER A 241 4.69 -5.42 9.99
CA SER A 241 4.49 -6.71 9.32
C SER A 241 5.63 -7.68 9.67
N PRO A 242 5.60 -8.28 10.87
CA PRO A 242 6.71 -9.05 11.42
C PRO A 242 7.01 -10.31 10.58
N MET A 243 8.25 -10.80 10.69
CA MET A 243 8.75 -11.96 9.95
C MET A 243 7.84 -13.19 10.07
N THR A 244 7.24 -13.42 11.25
CA THR A 244 6.28 -14.52 11.45
C THR A 244 5.09 -14.44 10.51
N MET A 245 4.59 -13.24 10.24
CA MET A 245 3.51 -13.02 9.27
C MET A 245 3.98 -13.27 7.84
N GLN A 246 5.19 -12.84 7.48
CA GLN A 246 5.76 -13.08 6.15
C GLN A 246 5.97 -14.58 5.90
N GLU A 247 6.43 -15.32 6.89
CA GLU A 247 6.58 -16.77 6.82
C GLU A 247 5.23 -17.50 6.72
N GLU A 248 4.21 -17.05 7.44
CA GLU A 248 2.84 -17.56 7.30
C GLU A 248 2.31 -17.35 5.88
N MET A 249 2.49 -16.15 5.30
CA MET A 249 2.09 -15.86 3.92
C MET A 249 2.87 -16.74 2.92
N ARG A 250 4.20 -16.84 3.10
CA ARG A 250 5.04 -17.69 2.25
C ARG A 250 4.63 -19.16 2.28
N ALA A 251 4.25 -19.67 3.45
CA ALA A 251 3.82 -21.04 3.62
C ALA A 251 2.42 -21.33 3.02
N ALA A 252 1.55 -20.32 3.00
CA ALA A 252 0.16 -20.47 2.57
C ALA A 252 -0.04 -20.23 1.07
N ILE A 253 0.76 -19.36 0.44
CA ILE A 253 0.69 -19.07 -1.00
C ILE A 253 1.53 -20.11 -1.78
N SER A 254 0.91 -20.82 -2.71
CA SER A 254 1.51 -21.97 -3.38
C SER A 254 2.79 -21.68 -4.17
N SER A 255 2.85 -20.53 -4.87
CA SER A 255 4.01 -20.08 -5.65
C SER A 255 4.61 -18.82 -5.04
N CYS A 256 5.25 -18.94 -3.88
CA CYS A 256 5.71 -17.80 -3.10
C CYS A 256 7.18 -17.90 -2.71
N ARG A 257 7.93 -16.81 -2.98
CA ARG A 257 9.28 -16.59 -2.50
C ARG A 257 9.28 -15.45 -1.47
N LEU A 258 10.15 -15.54 -0.46
CA LEU A 258 10.38 -14.51 0.56
C LEU A 258 11.83 -14.04 0.50
N ASP A 259 12.04 -12.76 0.23
CA ASP A 259 13.32 -12.08 0.28
C ASP A 259 13.34 -11.11 1.48
N VAL A 260 14.35 -11.22 2.33
CA VAL A 260 14.49 -10.39 3.53
C VAL A 260 15.59 -9.36 3.32
N TYR A 261 15.28 -8.08 3.57
CA TYR A 261 16.26 -7.01 3.52
C TYR A 261 16.82 -6.76 4.92
N GLU A 262 18.11 -7.03 5.07
CA GLU A 262 18.83 -6.81 6.32
C GLU A 262 18.74 -5.35 6.76
N ARG A 263 18.50 -5.13 8.04
CA ARG A 263 18.38 -3.83 8.69
C ARG A 263 17.28 -2.91 8.12
N ALA A 264 16.44 -3.40 7.21
CA ALA A 264 15.31 -2.65 6.71
C ALA A 264 14.15 -2.64 7.70
N THR A 265 13.45 -1.52 7.76
CA THR A 265 12.20 -1.38 8.53
C THR A 265 10.99 -1.52 7.61
N HIS A 266 9.81 -1.16 8.11
CA HIS A 266 8.57 -1.11 7.32
C HIS A 266 8.63 -0.14 6.13
N TYR A 267 9.51 0.86 6.20
CA TYR A 267 9.66 1.92 5.20
C TYR A 267 10.68 1.58 4.12
N LEU A 268 10.80 0.31 3.80
CA LEU A 268 11.72 -0.26 2.82
C LEU A 268 11.74 0.48 1.46
N PRO A 269 10.60 0.93 0.88
CA PRO A 269 10.63 1.73 -0.36
C PRO A 269 11.38 3.06 -0.23
N LEU A 270 11.47 3.62 0.98
CA LEU A 270 12.23 4.84 1.27
C LEU A 270 13.71 4.55 1.58
N GLU A 271 14.01 3.35 2.08
CA GLU A 271 15.32 2.96 2.61
C GLU A 271 16.21 2.32 1.55
N TYR A 272 15.65 1.47 0.69
CA TYR A 272 16.37 0.68 -0.31
C TYR A 272 15.73 0.79 -1.71
N PRO A 273 15.39 2.00 -2.20
CA PRO A 273 14.58 2.16 -3.41
C PRO A 273 15.22 1.56 -4.67
N ALA A 274 16.54 1.69 -4.85
CA ALA A 274 17.22 1.17 -6.04
C ALA A 274 17.19 -0.38 -6.06
N LYS A 275 17.61 -1.00 -4.95
CA LYS A 275 17.57 -2.47 -4.82
C LYS A 275 16.14 -3.00 -4.98
N LEU A 276 15.16 -2.32 -4.40
CA LEU A 276 13.75 -2.69 -4.53
C LEU A 276 13.28 -2.68 -5.99
N GLY A 277 13.62 -1.63 -6.73
CA GLY A 277 13.30 -1.53 -8.16
C GLY A 277 13.93 -2.66 -8.98
N ASP A 278 15.19 -2.98 -8.72
CA ASP A 278 15.90 -4.08 -9.38
C ASP A 278 15.29 -5.45 -9.07
N ASP A 279 14.96 -5.72 -7.80
CA ASP A 279 14.37 -6.99 -7.39
C ASP A 279 12.95 -7.16 -7.97
N ILE A 280 12.15 -6.10 -8.03
CA ILE A 280 10.82 -6.11 -8.69
C ILE A 280 10.97 -6.46 -10.17
N ARG A 281 11.86 -5.77 -10.90
CA ARG A 281 12.08 -6.03 -12.34
C ARG A 281 12.56 -7.46 -12.58
N LYS A 282 13.54 -7.89 -11.80
CA LYS A 282 14.07 -9.25 -11.89
C LYS A 282 12.99 -10.30 -11.67
N PHE A 283 12.18 -10.14 -10.62
CA PHE A 283 11.12 -11.10 -10.31
C PHE A 283 10.10 -11.21 -11.43
N PHE A 284 9.61 -10.10 -11.99
CA PHE A 284 8.65 -10.14 -13.10
C PHE A 284 9.24 -10.77 -14.36
N LYS A 285 10.53 -10.53 -14.63
CA LYS A 285 11.24 -11.19 -15.73
C LYS A 285 11.32 -12.70 -15.52
N ASP A 286 11.71 -13.13 -14.32
CA ASP A 286 11.84 -14.55 -13.97
C ASP A 286 10.47 -15.28 -13.99
N ALA A 287 9.38 -14.57 -13.68
CA ALA A 287 8.01 -15.06 -13.76
C ALA A 287 7.43 -15.08 -15.19
N GLY A 288 8.18 -14.64 -16.21
CA GLY A 288 7.70 -14.55 -17.59
C GLY A 288 6.70 -13.43 -17.86
N ALA A 289 6.63 -12.44 -16.95
CA ALA A 289 5.70 -11.32 -16.99
C ALA A 289 6.45 -9.97 -17.26
N ALA A 290 7.52 -10.05 -18.05
CA ALA A 290 8.35 -8.90 -18.42
C ALA A 290 7.68 -7.99 -19.47
#